data_2b2e68e25d124c0fbfb9f938eced72ae
#
_entry.id   2b2e68e25d124c0fbfb9f938eced72ae
#
_cell.length_a   1.000
_cell.length_b   1.000
_cell.length_c   1.000
_cell.angle_alpha   90.00
_cell.angle_beta   90.00
_cell.angle_gamma   90.00
#
_symmetry.space_group_name_H-M   'P 1'
#
loop_
_entity.id
_entity.type
_entity.pdbx_description
1 polymer ?
#
loop_
_entity_poly.entity_id
_entity_poly.type
_entity_poly.pdbx_seq_one_letter_code
_entity_poly.pdbx_strand_id
1 'polypeptide(L)'
;MCAELGISERYTSESALLFVRFGETNKGRPIAYSIFVNHGNGGGRADGGKINKLLNMAAIVDADIYIHSHTHLPAIVKKNFFRTSYMNSTVSEITRLFVNTAANLSYGGYGERGDDKQGRVAQGD
;
A
#
# COMPACT_ATOMS: atom_id res chain seq x y z
N MET A 1 13.33 1.04 -16.35
CA MET A 1 11.93 1.44 -16.61
C MET A 1 11.70 2.94 -16.43
N CYS A 2 11.92 3.55 -15.27
CA CYS A 2 11.72 5.01 -15.11
C CYS A 2 12.54 5.87 -16.06
N ALA A 3 13.78 5.48 -16.38
CA ALA A 3 14.62 6.18 -17.35
C ALA A 3 14.05 6.11 -18.78
N GLU A 4 13.51 4.97 -19.19
CA GLU A 4 12.87 4.77 -20.49
C GLU A 4 11.59 5.59 -20.65
N LEU A 5 10.87 5.81 -19.56
CA LEU A 5 9.66 6.63 -19.52
C LEU A 5 9.93 8.12 -19.31
N GLY A 6 11.18 8.54 -19.12
CA GLY A 6 11.55 9.93 -18.85
C GLY A 6 11.08 10.46 -17.49
N ILE A 7 10.90 9.60 -16.50
CA ILE A 7 10.44 9.92 -15.14
C ILE A 7 11.43 9.47 -14.07
N SER A 8 12.71 9.52 -14.38
CA SER A 8 13.78 9.06 -13.47
C SER A 8 13.76 9.78 -12.12
N GLU A 9 13.36 11.03 -12.09
CA GLU A 9 13.25 11.84 -10.89
C GLU A 9 12.12 11.37 -9.94
N ARG A 10 11.23 10.51 -10.43
CA ARG A 10 10.14 9.92 -9.63
C ARG A 10 10.49 8.56 -9.05
N TYR A 11 11.70 8.07 -9.31
CA TYR A 11 12.16 6.81 -8.74
C TYR A 11 12.42 6.95 -7.24
N THR A 12 11.96 5.96 -6.49
CA THR A 12 12.32 5.79 -5.08
C THR A 12 12.51 4.31 -4.78
N SER A 13 13.47 3.99 -3.94
CA SER A 13 13.80 2.60 -3.57
C SER A 13 13.06 2.10 -2.31
N GLU A 14 12.55 2.99 -1.49
CA GLU A 14 11.98 2.62 -0.19
C GLU A 14 10.48 2.88 -0.09
N SER A 15 10.09 4.12 -0.19
CA SER A 15 8.68 4.52 -0.07
C SER A 15 8.36 5.71 -0.96
N ALA A 16 7.10 5.81 -1.36
CA ALA A 16 6.59 6.91 -2.15
C ALA A 16 5.20 7.34 -1.67
N LEU A 17 4.92 8.62 -1.77
CA LEU A 17 3.58 9.18 -1.63
C LEU A 17 3.14 9.72 -3.00
N LEU A 18 2.10 9.11 -3.54
CA LEU A 18 1.55 9.43 -4.86
C LEU A 18 0.24 10.19 -4.69
N PHE A 19 0.05 11.22 -5.50
CA PHE A 19 -1.22 11.94 -5.62
C PHE A 19 -1.80 11.69 -7.00
N VAL A 20 -2.93 10.99 -7.04
CA VAL A 20 -3.64 10.67 -8.29
C VAL A 20 -4.87 11.56 -8.37
N ARG A 21 -4.96 12.35 -9.42
CA ARG A 21 -6.07 13.27 -9.66
C ARG A 21 -6.88 12.80 -10.85
N PHE A 22 -8.20 12.83 -10.72
CA PHE A 22 -9.13 12.44 -11.76
C PHE A 22 -10.00 13.63 -12.14
N GLY A 23 -10.11 13.84 -13.44
CA GLY A 23 -11.02 14.80 -14.06
C GLY A 23 -10.54 16.25 -13.99
N GLU A 24 -10.85 16.98 -15.06
CA GLU A 24 -10.91 18.43 -15.07
C GLU A 24 -12.39 18.81 -14.96
N THR A 25 -12.79 19.32 -13.84
CA THR A 25 -14.15 19.79 -13.68
C THR A 25 -14.19 21.31 -13.86
N ASN A 26 -14.89 21.76 -14.87
CA ASN A 26 -15.16 23.20 -15.06
C ASN A 26 -16.00 23.81 -13.92
N LYS A 27 -16.50 23.02 -12.98
CA LYS A 27 -17.39 23.44 -11.88
C LYS A 27 -17.16 22.76 -10.53
N GLY A 28 -16.08 21.99 -10.33
CA GLY A 28 -15.86 21.27 -9.07
C GLY A 28 -14.39 21.05 -8.78
N ARG A 29 -14.10 20.67 -7.53
CA ARG A 29 -12.76 20.26 -7.15
C ARG A 29 -12.45 18.91 -7.79
N PRO A 30 -11.26 18.70 -8.39
CA PRO A 30 -10.89 17.39 -8.92
C PRO A 30 -10.89 16.37 -7.77
N ILE A 31 -11.34 15.16 -8.07
CA ILE A 31 -11.23 14.04 -7.15
C ILE A 31 -9.76 13.64 -7.12
N ALA A 32 -9.17 13.65 -5.94
CA ALA A 32 -7.79 13.25 -5.73
C ALA A 32 -7.71 12.16 -4.67
N TYR A 33 -6.84 11.19 -4.91
CA TYR A 33 -6.47 10.16 -3.95
C TYR A 33 -5.00 10.25 -3.64
N SER A 34 -4.66 10.04 -2.37
CA SER A 34 -3.28 9.86 -1.92
C SER A 34 -2.99 8.39 -1.71
N ILE A 35 -1.87 7.91 -2.27
CA ILE A 35 -1.44 6.52 -2.19
C ILE A 35 -0.06 6.49 -1.59
N PHE A 36 0.08 5.86 -0.43
CA PHE A 36 1.38 5.62 0.19
C PHE A 36 1.84 4.21 -0.13
N VAL A 37 2.99 4.10 -0.77
CA VAL A 37 3.61 2.84 -1.17
C VAL A 37 4.88 2.64 -0.38
N ASN A 38 5.04 1.47 0.21
CA ASN A 38 6.26 1.09 0.92
C ASN A 38 6.64 -0.34 0.52
N HIS A 39 7.92 -0.55 0.17
CA HIS A 39 8.40 -1.89 -0.17
C HIS A 39 8.31 -2.83 1.04
N GLY A 40 8.49 -2.29 2.22
CA GLY A 40 8.46 -3.06 3.47
C GLY A 40 9.75 -3.82 3.74
N ASN A 41 9.89 -4.22 4.99
CA ASN A 41 10.96 -5.10 5.45
C ASN A 41 10.39 -6.49 5.71
N GLY A 42 11.04 -7.51 5.19
CA GLY A 42 10.64 -8.88 5.32
C GLY A 42 10.53 -9.35 6.79
N GLY A 43 9.92 -10.50 6.96
CA GLY A 43 10.07 -11.29 8.16
C GLY A 43 8.99 -11.12 9.22
N GLY A 44 7.96 -11.85 9.07
CA GLY A 44 7.06 -12.34 10.12
C GLY A 44 6.59 -13.71 9.69
N ARG A 45 6.73 -14.70 10.54
CA ARG A 45 6.19 -16.05 10.23
C ARG A 45 4.67 -16.09 10.34
N ALA A 46 4.09 -15.24 11.20
CA ALA A 46 2.66 -15.19 11.43
C ALA A 46 1.99 -14.14 10.53
N ASP A 47 0.90 -14.50 9.92
CA ASP A 47 0.13 -13.62 9.03
C ASP A 47 -0.43 -12.40 9.75
N GLY A 48 -0.84 -12.55 11.01
CA GLY A 48 -1.26 -11.43 11.86
C GLY A 48 -0.19 -10.35 12.02
N GLY A 49 1.08 -10.74 12.16
CA GLY A 49 2.20 -9.80 12.22
C GLY A 49 2.38 -9.00 10.92
N LYS A 50 2.12 -9.62 9.78
CA LYS A 50 2.20 -8.97 8.46
C LYS A 50 1.07 -7.97 8.27
N ILE A 51 -0.14 -8.32 8.65
CA ILE A 51 -1.29 -7.42 8.63
C ILE A 51 -1.08 -6.24 9.57
N ASN A 52 -0.54 -6.45 10.77
CA ASN A 52 -0.24 -5.37 11.69
C ASN A 52 0.80 -4.39 11.12
N LYS A 53 1.83 -4.87 10.44
CA LYS A 53 2.80 -3.98 9.75
C LYS A 53 2.12 -3.12 8.69
N LEU A 54 1.22 -3.71 7.92
CA LEU A 54 0.42 -3.00 6.93
C LEU A 54 -0.44 -1.90 7.58
N LEU A 55 -1.17 -2.22 8.62
CA LEU A 55 -2.05 -1.27 9.31
C LEU A 55 -1.28 -0.15 10.02
N ASN A 56 -0.08 -0.42 10.50
CA ASN A 56 0.77 0.57 11.16
C ASN A 56 1.27 1.66 10.22
N MET A 57 1.19 1.47 8.91
CA MET A 57 1.55 2.51 7.94
C MET A 57 0.69 3.77 8.10
N ALA A 58 -0.54 3.64 8.58
CA ALA A 58 -1.43 4.78 8.85
C ALA A 58 -0.93 5.68 9.99
N ALA A 59 -0.04 5.20 10.85
CA ALA A 59 0.60 6.01 11.88
C ALA A 59 1.76 6.86 11.34
N ILE A 60 2.27 6.53 10.16
CA ILE A 60 3.41 7.23 9.54
C ILE A 60 2.92 8.38 8.66
N VAL A 61 1.96 8.11 7.79
CA VAL A 61 1.44 9.05 6.80
C VAL A 61 -0.08 8.94 6.72
N ASP A 62 -0.75 10.06 6.61
CA ASP A 62 -2.20 10.12 6.33
C ASP A 62 -2.44 10.00 4.82
N ALA A 63 -2.86 8.85 4.36
CA ALA A 63 -3.18 8.55 2.96
C ALA A 63 -4.51 7.81 2.83
N ASP A 64 -5.10 7.82 1.63
CA ASP A 64 -6.35 7.11 1.35
C ASP A 64 -6.10 5.61 1.12
N ILE A 65 -4.98 5.30 0.48
CA ILE A 65 -4.59 3.94 0.12
C ILE A 65 -3.15 3.68 0.58
N TYR A 66 -2.93 2.54 1.22
CA TYR A 66 -1.62 2.07 1.64
C TYR A 66 -1.28 0.78 0.91
N ILE A 67 -0.14 0.75 0.24
CA ILE A 67 0.36 -0.44 -0.47
C ILE A 67 1.67 -0.88 0.17
N HIS A 68 1.71 -2.12 0.60
CA HIS A 68 2.87 -2.74 1.21
C HIS A 68 3.22 -4.03 0.46
N SER A 69 4.49 -4.31 0.28
CA SER A 69 4.96 -5.52 -0.38
C SER A 69 5.96 -6.30 0.48
N HIS A 70 6.70 -7.19 -0.12
CA HIS A 70 7.77 -8.00 0.48
C HIS A 70 7.32 -9.11 1.47
N THR A 71 6.12 -9.07 2.01
CA THR A 71 5.65 -10.08 2.97
C THR A 71 4.98 -11.29 2.32
N HIS A 72 4.77 -11.26 1.01
CA HIS A 72 4.22 -12.32 0.18
C HIS A 72 2.83 -12.84 0.64
N LEU A 73 2.11 -12.08 1.42
CA LEU A 73 0.76 -12.39 1.85
C LEU A 73 -0.22 -11.46 1.15
N PRO A 74 -0.99 -11.91 0.14
CA PRO A 74 -2.01 -11.08 -0.48
C PRO A 74 -3.12 -10.77 0.53
N ALA A 75 -3.37 -9.49 0.76
CA ALA A 75 -4.42 -9.08 1.66
C ALA A 75 -4.94 -7.69 1.27
N ILE A 76 -6.25 -7.50 1.39
CA ILE A 76 -6.90 -6.21 1.27
C ILE A 76 -7.75 -5.99 2.51
N VAL A 77 -7.47 -4.92 3.23
CA VAL A 77 -8.18 -4.55 4.45
C VAL A 77 -8.77 -3.17 4.29
N LYS A 78 -10.05 -3.02 4.55
CA LYS A 78 -10.72 -1.72 4.70
C LYS A 78 -10.80 -1.38 6.17
N LYS A 79 -10.50 -0.14 6.51
CA LYS A 79 -10.65 0.35 7.88
C LYS A 79 -11.23 1.75 7.88
N ASN A 80 -12.21 1.96 8.74
CA ASN A 80 -12.84 3.25 8.90
C ASN A 80 -12.14 4.04 10.01
N PHE A 81 -11.97 5.33 9.77
CA PHE A 81 -11.39 6.29 10.68
C PHE A 81 -12.32 7.48 10.81
N PHE A 82 -12.29 8.12 11.96
CA PHE A 82 -12.97 9.38 12.16
C PHE A 82 -12.00 10.54 11.93
N ARG A 83 -12.40 11.46 11.07
CA ARG A 83 -11.68 12.71 10.81
C ARG A 83 -12.42 13.86 11.45
N THR A 84 -11.73 14.60 12.29
CA THR A 84 -12.27 15.81 12.91
C THR A 84 -11.93 17.04 12.06
N SER A 85 -12.88 17.95 11.93
CA SER A 85 -12.65 19.26 11.34
C SER A 85 -12.78 20.32 12.43
N TYR A 86 -11.69 20.98 12.75
CA TYR A 86 -11.69 22.05 13.76
C TYR A 86 -12.47 23.28 13.31
N MET A 87 -12.46 23.59 12.01
CA MET A 87 -13.13 24.76 11.46
C MET A 87 -14.66 24.62 11.51
N ASN A 88 -15.17 23.41 11.32
CA ASN A 88 -16.61 23.15 11.24
C ASN A 88 -17.15 22.44 12.48
N SER A 89 -16.29 22.11 13.45
CA SER A 89 -16.63 21.31 14.63
C SER A 89 -17.40 20.03 14.27
N THR A 90 -16.98 19.36 13.19
CA THR A 90 -17.62 18.16 12.65
C THR A 90 -16.69 16.97 12.71
N VAL A 91 -17.31 15.78 12.80
CA VAL A 91 -16.63 14.48 12.67
C VAL A 91 -17.19 13.78 11.45
N SER A 92 -16.33 13.39 10.54
CA SER A 92 -16.70 12.61 9.35
C SER A 92 -16.02 11.25 9.38
N GLU A 93 -16.71 10.24 8.89
CA GLU A 93 -16.15 8.91 8.69
C GLU A 93 -15.42 8.85 7.35
N ILE A 94 -14.22 8.33 7.35
CA ILE A 94 -13.41 8.10 6.15
C ILE A 94 -12.98 6.64 6.10
N THR A 95 -12.99 6.06 4.92
CA THR A 95 -12.51 4.69 4.69
C THR A 95 -11.11 4.74 4.09
N ARG A 96 -10.20 3.97 4.65
CA ARG A 96 -8.86 3.77 4.10
C ARG A 96 -8.69 2.33 3.67
N LEU A 97 -7.96 2.16 2.58
CA LEU A 97 -7.68 0.86 1.99
C LEU A 97 -6.21 0.49 2.25
N PHE A 98 -6.02 -0.71 2.78
CA PHE A 98 -4.69 -1.28 3.03
C PHE A 98 -4.52 -2.51 2.14
N VAL A 99 -3.50 -2.50 1.30
CA VAL A 99 -3.20 -3.54 0.32
C VAL A 99 -1.83 -4.12 0.59
N ASN A 100 -1.75 -5.40 0.82
CA ASN A 100 -0.50 -6.15 0.85
C ASN A 100 -0.41 -7.00 -0.40
N THR A 101 0.65 -6.83 -1.17
CA THR A 101 0.80 -7.49 -2.46
C THR A 101 1.29 -8.92 -2.31
N ALA A 102 0.86 -9.78 -3.24
CA ALA A 102 1.39 -11.13 -3.36
C ALA A 102 2.83 -11.15 -3.87
N ALA A 103 3.48 -12.31 -3.78
CA ALA A 103 4.73 -12.55 -4.49
C ALA A 103 4.45 -12.57 -6.00
N ASN A 104 5.26 -11.84 -6.75
CA ASN A 104 5.21 -11.82 -8.22
C ASN A 104 6.30 -12.73 -8.81
N LEU A 105 6.39 -13.94 -8.32
CA LEU A 105 7.36 -14.95 -8.75
C LEU A 105 6.64 -16.26 -9.04
N SER A 106 7.04 -16.91 -10.15
CA SER A 106 6.52 -18.22 -10.47
C SER A 106 6.99 -19.28 -9.48
N TYR A 107 6.19 -20.32 -9.35
CA TYR A 107 6.53 -21.50 -8.54
C TYR A 107 7.85 -22.11 -9.00
N GLY A 108 8.72 -22.49 -8.06
CA GLY A 108 10.08 -22.99 -8.33
C GLY A 108 11.17 -21.91 -8.35
N GLY A 109 10.81 -20.63 -8.22
CA GLY A 109 11.75 -19.51 -8.15
C GLY A 109 12.21 -19.16 -6.74
N TYR A 110 12.82 -17.99 -6.63
CA TYR A 110 13.30 -17.48 -5.35
C TYR A 110 12.20 -17.32 -4.30
N GLY A 111 11.00 -16.94 -4.74
CA GLY A 111 9.85 -16.78 -3.86
C GLY A 111 9.40 -18.09 -3.23
N GLU A 112 9.41 -19.18 -3.98
CA GLU A 112 9.11 -20.52 -3.50
C GLU A 112 10.03 -20.94 -2.36
N ARG A 113 11.34 -20.78 -2.54
CA ARG A 113 12.33 -21.13 -1.51
C ARG A 113 12.10 -20.36 -0.21
N GLY A 114 11.67 -19.11 -0.33
CA GLY A 114 11.31 -18.29 0.82
C GLY A 114 10.04 -18.76 1.49
N ASP A 115 9.05 -19.11 0.71
CA ASP A 115 7.74 -19.55 1.18
C ASP A 115 7.81 -20.95 1.77
N ASP A 116 8.57 -21.87 1.18
CA ASP A 116 8.80 -23.22 1.73
C ASP A 116 9.46 -23.16 3.11
N LYS A 117 10.46 -22.30 3.30
CA LYS A 117 11.08 -22.10 4.61
C LYS A 117 10.12 -21.53 5.65
N GLN A 118 9.08 -20.85 5.21
CA GLN A 118 8.06 -20.26 6.07
C GLN A 118 6.78 -21.08 6.13
N GLY A 119 6.73 -22.25 5.47
CA GLY A 119 5.54 -23.10 5.38
C GLY A 119 4.42 -22.49 4.54
N ARG A 120 4.77 -21.74 3.50
CA ARG A 120 3.82 -21.11 2.59
C ARG A 120 4.12 -21.49 1.15
N VAL A 121 3.09 -21.53 0.34
CA VAL A 121 3.19 -21.70 -1.11
C VAL A 121 3.33 -20.32 -1.75
N ALA A 122 4.19 -20.19 -2.76
CA ALA A 122 4.30 -18.98 -3.54
C ALA A 122 2.98 -18.65 -4.23
N GLN A 123 2.59 -17.39 -4.17
CA GLN A 123 1.37 -16.90 -4.79
C GLN A 123 1.78 -15.86 -5.83
N GLY A 124 1.79 -16.27 -7.06
CA GLY A 124 2.16 -15.46 -8.18
C GLY A 124 1.10 -15.47 -9.27
N ASP A 125 1.23 -14.56 -10.15
CA ASP A 125 0.58 -14.22 -11.38
C ASP A 125 -0.82 -13.86 -11.53
#